data_6d4531a62c1f47fe3692d88c80cadfc8
#
_entry.id   6d4531a62c1f47fe3692d88c80cadfc8
#
_cell.length_a   1.000
_cell.length_b   1.000
_cell.length_c   1.000
_cell.angle_alpha   90.00
_cell.angle_beta   90.00
_cell.angle_gamma   90.00
#
_symmetry.space_group_name_H-M   'P 1'
#
loop_
_entity.id
_entity.type
_entity.pdbx_description
1 polymer ?
#
loop_
_entity_poly.entity_id
_entity_poly.type
_entity_poly.pdbx_seq_one_letter_code
_entity_poly.pdbx_strand_id
1 'polypeptide(L)'
;MSPSFAEHPQMTVTEFEQIARTAPETVTLEFIQGKPEVKPVPDGDHDEITMWVLRQCMQQRPELALYPERGLAVERYRAGRARPGGALAPIGTFAGAGEWADPKGVLMVLEVTSHDADTDRRDRKEKRDGYAAAGIPVYLLIDREHCTLTVHSDPDAGSYRHSPSLPYGASVDIPDPVGITLDTEHLKEFAG
;
A
#
# COMPACT_ATOMS: atom_id res chain seq x y z
N MET A 1 -20.04 40.22 -5.15
CA MET A 1 -19.26 39.45 -6.12
C MET A 1 -18.30 38.57 -5.34
N SER A 2 -18.60 37.28 -5.22
CA SER A 2 -17.66 36.32 -4.59
C SER A 2 -16.52 36.07 -5.56
N PRO A 3 -15.24 36.05 -5.10
CA PRO A 3 -14.14 35.70 -5.97
C PRO A 3 -14.30 34.24 -6.39
N SER A 4 -14.39 34.02 -7.70
CA SER A 4 -14.24 32.72 -8.33
C SER A 4 -12.84 32.20 -7.96
N PHE A 5 -12.76 31.18 -7.14
CA PHE A 5 -11.52 30.43 -6.98
C PHE A 5 -11.23 29.80 -8.36
N ALA A 6 -10.22 30.30 -9.04
CA ALA A 6 -9.69 29.65 -10.21
C ALA A 6 -9.29 28.22 -9.79
N GLU A 7 -9.99 27.22 -10.28
CA GLU A 7 -9.56 25.83 -10.16
C GLU A 7 -8.18 25.75 -10.83
N HIS A 8 -7.15 25.57 -10.05
CA HIS A 8 -5.84 25.25 -10.62
C HIS A 8 -6.00 23.91 -11.35
N PRO A 9 -5.62 23.84 -12.64
CA PRO A 9 -5.73 22.61 -13.40
C PRO A 9 -4.94 21.52 -12.67
N GLN A 10 -5.64 20.46 -12.26
CA GLN A 10 -5.01 19.31 -11.64
C GLN A 10 -4.42 18.44 -12.76
N MET A 11 -3.24 17.87 -12.51
CA MET A 11 -2.62 16.89 -13.39
C MET A 11 -3.58 15.72 -13.63
N THR A 12 -3.71 15.30 -14.87
CA THR A 12 -4.46 14.12 -15.25
C THR A 12 -3.62 12.84 -15.07
N VAL A 13 -4.27 11.70 -14.96
CA VAL A 13 -3.57 10.39 -14.91
C VAL A 13 -2.71 10.17 -16.15
N THR A 14 -3.19 10.55 -17.32
CA THR A 14 -2.43 10.41 -18.58
C THR A 14 -1.15 11.25 -18.56
N GLU A 15 -1.22 12.48 -18.08
CA GLU A 15 -0.04 13.34 -17.92
C GLU A 15 0.93 12.76 -16.90
N PHE A 16 0.41 12.25 -15.76
CA PHE A 16 1.24 11.58 -14.78
C PHE A 16 1.96 10.36 -15.37
N GLU A 17 1.23 9.47 -16.04
CA GLU A 17 1.83 8.27 -16.66
C GLU A 17 2.88 8.61 -17.72
N GLN A 18 2.72 9.71 -18.46
CA GLN A 18 3.75 10.20 -19.37
C GLN A 18 5.01 10.64 -18.62
N ILE A 19 4.84 11.40 -17.53
CA ILE A 19 5.96 11.83 -16.70
C ILE A 19 6.66 10.63 -16.07
N ALA A 20 5.90 9.69 -15.53
CA ALA A 20 6.44 8.49 -14.89
C ALA A 20 7.29 7.64 -15.86
N ARG A 21 6.86 7.51 -17.11
CA ARG A 21 7.64 6.79 -18.15
C ARG A 21 8.94 7.49 -18.55
N THR A 22 9.02 8.78 -18.38
CA THR A 22 10.20 9.59 -18.74
C THR A 22 11.08 9.90 -17.53
N ALA A 23 10.64 9.54 -16.33
CA ALA A 23 11.43 9.72 -15.12
C ALA A 23 12.70 8.85 -15.19
N PRO A 24 13.80 9.29 -14.56
CA PRO A 24 14.98 8.47 -14.40
C PRO A 24 14.64 7.13 -13.72
N GLU A 25 15.31 6.04 -14.10
CA GLU A 25 15.09 4.70 -13.49
C GLU A 25 15.29 4.68 -11.97
N THR A 26 16.03 5.64 -11.44
CA THR A 26 16.27 5.83 -10.01
C THR A 26 15.11 6.50 -9.27
N VAL A 27 14.08 6.95 -9.99
CA VAL A 27 12.94 7.69 -9.41
C VAL A 27 11.66 6.89 -9.60
N THR A 28 11.07 6.45 -8.51
CA THR A 28 9.74 5.82 -8.50
C THR A 28 8.68 6.85 -8.17
N LEU A 29 7.70 7.01 -9.06
CA LEU A 29 6.61 7.96 -8.89
C LEU A 29 5.29 7.25 -8.59
N GLU A 30 4.50 7.86 -7.72
CA GLU A 30 3.13 7.51 -7.41
C GLU A 30 2.20 8.71 -7.69
N PHE A 31 0.92 8.45 -7.91
CA PHE A 31 -0.09 9.49 -8.12
C PHE A 31 -1.18 9.31 -7.07
N ILE A 32 -1.11 10.10 -6.02
CA ILE A 32 -1.97 9.96 -4.83
C ILE A 32 -2.81 11.22 -4.67
N GLN A 33 -4.11 11.07 -4.61
CA GLN A 33 -5.09 12.18 -4.49
C GLN A 33 -4.88 13.31 -5.50
N GLY A 34 -4.52 12.96 -6.74
CA GLY A 34 -4.30 13.94 -7.81
C GLY A 34 -2.96 14.66 -7.77
N LYS A 35 -1.99 14.15 -6.99
CA LYS A 35 -0.64 14.71 -6.88
C LYS A 35 0.43 13.69 -7.22
N PRO A 36 1.44 14.05 -8.02
CA PRO A 36 2.61 13.21 -8.20
C PRO A 36 3.47 13.25 -6.93
N GLU A 37 3.86 12.08 -6.47
CA GLU A 37 4.69 11.88 -5.29
C GLU A 37 5.90 11.03 -5.65
N VAL A 38 7.06 11.34 -5.05
CA VAL A 38 8.25 10.49 -5.17
C VAL A 38 8.19 9.45 -4.06
N LYS A 39 8.24 8.17 -4.44
CA LYS A 39 8.35 7.09 -3.47
C LYS A 39 9.79 7.01 -2.99
N PRO A 40 10.06 7.05 -1.67
CA PRO A 40 11.40 6.85 -1.12
C PRO A 40 11.96 5.49 -1.51
N VAL A 41 13.28 5.41 -1.67
CA VAL A 41 13.98 4.12 -1.83
C VAL A 41 13.91 3.38 -0.49
N PRO A 42 13.45 2.12 -0.46
CA PRO A 42 13.41 1.34 0.77
C PRO A 42 14.83 1.12 1.33
N ASP A 43 14.95 1.10 2.64
CA ASP A 43 16.16 0.68 3.35
C ASP A 43 16.17 -0.85 3.60
N GLY A 44 17.28 -1.38 4.10
CA GLY A 44 17.42 -2.81 4.32
C GLY A 44 16.41 -3.39 5.31
N ASP A 45 16.05 -2.66 6.36
CA ASP A 45 15.05 -3.12 7.33
C ASP A 45 13.65 -3.18 6.72
N HIS A 46 13.32 -2.22 5.86
CA HIS A 46 12.07 -2.26 5.09
C HIS A 46 12.01 -3.53 4.21
N ASP A 47 13.10 -3.86 3.53
CA ASP A 47 13.17 -5.05 2.69
C ASP A 47 13.05 -6.34 3.52
N GLU A 48 13.73 -6.43 4.66
CA GLU A 48 13.65 -7.59 5.55
C GLU A 48 12.23 -7.79 6.10
N ILE A 49 11.55 -6.71 6.52
CA ILE A 49 10.15 -6.76 6.97
C ILE A 49 9.24 -7.22 5.84
N THR A 50 9.39 -6.67 4.64
CA THR A 50 8.59 -7.06 3.48
C THR A 50 8.79 -8.54 3.14
N MET A 51 10.04 -9.02 3.14
CA MET A 51 10.37 -10.42 2.89
C MET A 51 9.86 -11.34 4.00
N TRP A 52 9.83 -10.88 5.23
CA TRP A 52 9.24 -11.64 6.34
C TRP A 52 7.73 -11.81 6.12
N VAL A 53 6.98 -10.76 5.80
CA VAL A 53 5.55 -10.84 5.49
C VAL A 53 5.29 -11.79 4.32
N LEU A 54 6.10 -11.68 3.25
CA LEU A 54 6.01 -12.57 2.11
C LEU A 54 6.12 -14.04 2.51
N ARG A 55 7.12 -14.38 3.34
CA ARG A 55 7.31 -15.75 3.83
C ARG A 55 6.13 -16.22 4.68
N GLN A 56 5.62 -15.38 5.58
CA GLN A 56 4.45 -15.71 6.40
C GLN A 56 3.22 -15.99 5.53
N CYS A 57 2.95 -15.18 4.54
CA CYS A 57 1.85 -15.40 3.61
C CYS A 57 2.00 -16.71 2.84
N MET A 58 3.16 -16.97 2.24
CA MET A 58 3.39 -18.18 1.45
C MET A 58 3.39 -19.49 2.26
N GLN A 59 3.82 -19.43 3.53
CA GLN A 59 3.79 -20.60 4.42
C GLN A 59 2.37 -20.99 4.80
N GLN A 60 1.50 -20.02 5.05
CA GLN A 60 0.13 -20.26 5.51
C GLN A 60 -0.88 -20.37 4.36
N ARG A 61 -0.62 -19.68 3.25
CA ARG A 61 -1.49 -19.63 2.07
C ARG A 61 -0.63 -19.79 0.78
N PRO A 62 -0.18 -21.01 0.48
CA PRO A 62 0.75 -21.27 -0.64
C PRO A 62 0.18 -20.96 -2.03
N GLU A 63 -1.14 -20.83 -2.15
CA GLU A 63 -1.82 -20.41 -3.38
C GLU A 63 -1.76 -18.90 -3.62
N LEU A 64 -1.30 -18.12 -2.64
CA LEU A 64 -1.14 -16.67 -2.72
C LEU A 64 0.33 -16.30 -2.90
N ALA A 65 0.57 -15.16 -3.53
CA ALA A 65 1.89 -14.54 -3.59
C ALA A 65 1.80 -13.06 -3.22
N LEU A 66 2.79 -12.59 -2.48
CA LEU A 66 3.00 -11.16 -2.24
C LEU A 66 3.92 -10.62 -3.33
N TYR A 67 3.41 -9.72 -4.14
CA TYR A 67 4.13 -9.07 -5.24
C TYR A 67 4.69 -7.74 -4.76
N PRO A 68 6.01 -7.61 -4.50
CA PRO A 68 6.60 -6.35 -4.08
C PRO A 68 6.48 -5.28 -5.16
N GLU A 69 6.30 -4.03 -4.75
CA GLU A 69 6.32 -2.85 -5.63
C GLU A 69 5.36 -2.92 -6.83
N ARG A 70 4.33 -3.75 -6.77
CA ARG A 70 3.37 -3.89 -7.86
C ARG A 70 2.55 -2.61 -8.04
N GLY A 71 2.65 -1.95 -9.18
CA GLY A 71 1.84 -0.80 -9.52
C GLY A 71 0.37 -1.14 -9.66
N LEU A 72 -0.49 -0.42 -8.94
CA LEU A 72 -1.94 -0.60 -8.91
C LEU A 72 -2.65 0.69 -9.33
N ALA A 73 -3.69 0.54 -10.16
CA ALA A 73 -4.64 1.60 -10.44
C ALA A 73 -5.66 1.66 -9.29
N VAL A 74 -5.43 2.53 -8.32
CA VAL A 74 -6.27 2.71 -7.14
C VAL A 74 -7.10 3.99 -7.27
N GLU A 75 -8.19 4.09 -6.50
CA GLU A 75 -9.15 5.19 -6.51
C GLU A 75 -10.10 5.23 -7.75
N ARG A 76 -11.39 5.15 -7.47
CA ARG A 76 -12.43 5.28 -8.50
C ARG A 76 -12.70 6.73 -8.91
N TYR A 77 -12.52 7.69 -8.00
CA TYR A 77 -12.91 9.09 -8.23
C TYR A 77 -11.78 10.00 -8.73
N ARG A 78 -10.53 9.72 -8.35
CA ARG A 78 -9.35 10.52 -8.74
C ARG A 78 -8.21 9.68 -9.30
N ALA A 79 -8.55 8.57 -9.95
CA ALA A 79 -7.65 7.70 -10.72
C ALA A 79 -6.21 7.72 -10.22
N GLY A 80 -5.96 7.19 -9.01
CA GLY A 80 -4.62 7.12 -8.42
C GLY A 80 -3.77 6.01 -9.02
N ARG A 81 -2.46 6.11 -8.81
CA ARG A 81 -1.45 5.14 -9.18
C ARG A 81 -0.54 4.92 -7.99
N ALA A 82 -0.72 3.82 -7.28
CA ALA A 82 0.04 3.48 -6.09
C ALA A 82 0.96 2.28 -6.33
N ARG A 83 2.11 2.29 -5.64
CA ARG A 83 3.04 1.15 -5.57
C ARG A 83 3.19 0.74 -4.11
N PRO A 84 2.31 -0.12 -3.59
CA PRO A 84 2.46 -0.62 -2.24
C PRO A 84 3.76 -1.40 -2.08
N GLY A 85 4.29 -1.46 -0.87
CA GLY A 85 5.44 -2.31 -0.54
C GLY A 85 5.18 -3.78 -0.91
N GLY A 86 3.91 -4.21 -0.91
CA GLY A 86 3.51 -5.51 -1.42
C GLY A 86 2.02 -5.57 -1.74
N ALA A 87 1.65 -6.33 -2.78
CA ALA A 87 0.27 -6.66 -3.12
C ALA A 87 0.08 -8.17 -3.05
N LEU A 88 -0.75 -8.65 -2.13
CA LEU A 88 -1.07 -10.07 -1.96
C LEU A 88 -2.25 -10.44 -2.86
N ALA A 89 -2.07 -11.43 -3.70
CA ALA A 89 -3.09 -11.92 -4.61
C ALA A 89 -2.87 -13.40 -4.93
N PRO A 90 -3.85 -14.12 -5.49
CA PRO A 90 -3.64 -15.45 -6.03
C PRO A 90 -2.50 -15.47 -7.06
N ILE A 91 -1.72 -16.54 -7.07
CA ILE A 91 -0.65 -16.72 -8.03
C ILE A 91 -1.21 -16.58 -9.45
N GLY A 92 -0.56 -15.78 -10.30
CA GLY A 92 -0.97 -15.53 -11.69
C GLY A 92 -1.94 -14.35 -11.87
N THR A 93 -2.42 -13.70 -10.81
CA THR A 93 -3.35 -12.56 -10.91
C THR A 93 -2.85 -11.46 -11.84
N PHE A 94 -1.56 -11.18 -11.85
CA PHE A 94 -0.98 -10.11 -12.65
C PHE A 94 -0.37 -10.57 -13.98
N ALA A 95 -0.60 -11.82 -14.38
CA ALA A 95 -0.12 -12.31 -15.68
C ALA A 95 -0.73 -11.46 -16.83
N GLY A 96 0.14 -10.92 -17.69
CA GLY A 96 -0.27 -10.05 -18.79
C GLY A 96 -0.69 -8.62 -18.42
N ALA A 97 -0.68 -8.27 -17.14
CA ALA A 97 -0.96 -6.89 -16.70
C ALA A 97 0.19 -5.94 -17.06
N GLY A 98 -0.17 -4.71 -17.46
CA GLY A 98 0.81 -3.64 -17.68
C GLY A 98 1.42 -3.10 -16.39
N GLU A 99 2.06 -1.94 -16.46
CA GLU A 99 2.71 -1.27 -15.33
C GLU A 99 1.73 -1.01 -14.17
N TRP A 100 0.52 -0.57 -14.49
CA TRP A 100 -0.55 -0.26 -13.53
C TRP A 100 -1.67 -1.28 -13.67
N ALA A 101 -1.70 -2.23 -12.74
CA ALA A 101 -2.69 -3.30 -12.75
C ALA A 101 -4.02 -2.88 -12.12
N ASP A 102 -5.12 -3.47 -12.60
CA ASP A 102 -6.40 -3.40 -11.91
C ASP A 102 -6.25 -4.08 -10.53
N PRO A 103 -6.67 -3.43 -9.42
CA PRO A 103 -6.60 -4.01 -8.09
C PRO A 103 -7.60 -5.16 -7.85
N LYS A 104 -8.47 -5.44 -8.81
CA LYS A 104 -9.40 -6.57 -8.73
C LYS A 104 -8.62 -7.88 -8.55
N GLY A 105 -8.91 -8.59 -7.48
CA GLY A 105 -8.20 -9.82 -7.11
C GLY A 105 -7.06 -9.61 -6.13
N VAL A 106 -6.68 -8.36 -5.82
CA VAL A 106 -5.79 -8.06 -4.69
C VAL A 106 -6.56 -8.28 -3.38
N LEU A 107 -6.03 -9.12 -2.52
CA LEU A 107 -6.64 -9.46 -1.23
C LEU A 107 -6.12 -8.59 -0.10
N MET A 108 -4.87 -8.19 -0.19
CA MET A 108 -4.21 -7.32 0.79
C MET A 108 -3.14 -6.47 0.11
N VAL A 109 -2.98 -5.26 0.58
CA VAL A 109 -1.77 -4.45 0.33
C VAL A 109 -0.99 -4.28 1.62
N LEU A 110 0.33 -4.23 1.48
CA LEU A 110 1.30 -4.00 2.55
C LEU A 110 1.99 -2.66 2.34
N GLU A 111 2.06 -1.86 3.37
CA GLU A 111 2.99 -0.74 3.47
C GLU A 111 3.84 -0.87 4.74
N VAL A 112 5.11 -0.56 4.60
CA VAL A 112 6.05 -0.44 5.72
C VAL A 112 6.49 1.02 5.76
N THR A 113 6.27 1.72 6.88
CA THR A 113 6.62 3.13 6.97
C THR A 113 8.14 3.32 6.92
N SER A 114 8.58 4.41 6.31
CA SER A 114 9.94 4.92 6.46
C SER A 114 10.01 5.90 7.64
N HIS A 115 11.21 6.33 8.01
CA HIS A 115 11.40 7.36 9.05
C HIS A 115 11.15 8.80 8.53
N ASP A 116 10.50 8.95 7.37
CA ASP A 116 10.19 10.23 6.76
C ASP A 116 8.73 10.63 7.04
N ALA A 117 8.53 11.83 7.61
CA ALA A 117 7.23 12.34 8.02
C ALA A 117 6.22 12.49 6.86
N ASP A 118 6.69 12.76 5.64
CA ASP A 118 5.82 12.88 4.47
C ASP A 118 5.29 11.51 4.01
N THR A 119 6.14 10.48 4.07
CA THR A 119 5.76 9.09 3.82
C THR A 119 4.73 8.62 4.85
N ASP A 120 4.93 8.99 6.11
CA ASP A 120 4.05 8.67 7.21
C ASP A 120 2.60 9.15 6.99
N ARG A 121 2.43 10.44 6.67
CA ARG A 121 1.09 10.99 6.37
C ARG A 121 0.45 10.29 5.17
N ARG A 122 1.22 9.99 4.14
CA ARG A 122 0.78 9.35 2.92
C ARG A 122 0.31 7.94 3.17
N ASP A 123 1.12 7.12 3.82
CA ASP A 123 0.83 5.71 4.09
C ASP A 123 -0.31 5.55 5.12
N ARG A 124 -0.30 6.37 6.17
CA ARG A 124 -1.32 6.27 7.23
C ARG A 124 -2.69 6.80 6.82
N LYS A 125 -2.79 7.70 5.87
CA LYS A 125 -4.07 8.33 5.52
C LYS A 125 -4.40 8.29 4.03
N GLU A 126 -3.56 8.86 3.20
CA GLU A 126 -3.91 9.10 1.79
C GLU A 126 -4.00 7.79 1.00
N LYS A 127 -3.03 6.90 1.15
CA LYS A 127 -3.05 5.57 0.52
C LYS A 127 -4.14 4.68 1.12
N ARG A 128 -4.31 4.71 2.46
CA ARG A 128 -5.38 3.97 3.13
C ARG A 128 -6.74 4.25 2.49
N ASP A 129 -7.08 5.51 2.31
CA ASP A 129 -8.36 5.92 1.74
C ASP A 129 -8.45 5.51 0.25
N GLY A 130 -7.35 5.59 -0.50
CA GLY A 130 -7.27 5.11 -1.88
C GLY A 130 -7.47 3.59 -2.00
N TYR A 131 -6.84 2.80 -1.14
CA TYR A 131 -7.00 1.34 -1.12
C TYR A 131 -8.42 0.94 -0.73
N ALA A 132 -9.02 1.61 0.25
CA ALA A 132 -10.41 1.37 0.62
C ALA A 132 -11.38 1.73 -0.52
N ALA A 133 -11.17 2.85 -1.21
CA ALA A 133 -11.97 3.26 -2.36
C ALA A 133 -11.85 2.29 -3.55
N ALA A 134 -10.68 1.65 -3.72
CA ALA A 134 -10.46 0.61 -4.70
C ALA A 134 -11.10 -0.75 -4.31
N GLY A 135 -11.63 -0.86 -3.08
CA GLY A 135 -12.26 -2.08 -2.59
C GLY A 135 -11.27 -3.18 -2.21
N ILE A 136 -10.01 -2.86 -1.93
CA ILE A 136 -9.01 -3.83 -1.47
C ILE A 136 -9.40 -4.28 -0.07
N PRO A 137 -9.63 -5.60 0.17
CA PRO A 137 -10.22 -6.09 1.41
C PRO A 137 -9.41 -5.78 2.66
N VAL A 138 -8.08 -5.87 2.57
CA VAL A 138 -7.16 -5.67 3.70
C VAL A 138 -6.04 -4.72 3.33
N TYR A 139 -5.73 -3.80 4.23
CA TYR A 139 -4.52 -2.99 4.20
C TYR A 139 -3.72 -3.21 5.49
N LEU A 140 -2.56 -3.82 5.37
CA LEU A 140 -1.62 -4.03 6.47
C LEU A 140 -0.58 -2.92 6.47
N LEU A 141 -0.58 -2.12 7.53
CA LEU A 141 0.42 -1.07 7.77
C LEU A 141 1.36 -1.52 8.89
N ILE A 142 2.63 -1.65 8.57
CA ILE A 142 3.70 -1.88 9.55
C ILE A 142 4.39 -0.55 9.82
N ASP A 143 4.16 -0.03 11.03
CA ASP A 143 4.62 1.27 11.47
C ASP A 143 5.90 1.12 12.30
N ARG A 144 7.03 1.47 11.68
CA ARG A 144 8.35 1.33 12.29
C ARG A 144 8.61 2.38 13.37
N GLU A 145 8.03 3.57 13.23
CA GLU A 145 8.20 4.65 14.20
C GLU A 145 7.50 4.33 15.53
N HIS A 146 6.29 3.77 15.45
CA HIS A 146 5.51 3.43 16.63
C HIS A 146 5.61 1.95 17.02
N CYS A 147 6.37 1.14 16.27
CA CYS A 147 6.52 -0.30 16.48
C CYS A 147 5.16 -1.02 16.58
N THR A 148 4.27 -0.73 15.64
CA THR A 148 2.91 -1.28 15.59
C THR A 148 2.58 -1.85 14.20
N LEU A 149 1.62 -2.80 14.20
CA LEU A 149 0.92 -3.23 12.99
C LEU A 149 -0.53 -2.78 13.09
N THR A 150 -1.02 -2.12 12.05
CA THR A 150 -2.43 -1.79 11.91
C THR A 150 -3.03 -2.60 10.77
N VAL A 151 -4.11 -3.33 11.09
CA VAL A 151 -4.86 -4.14 10.11
C VAL A 151 -6.13 -3.40 9.78
N HIS A 152 -6.16 -2.73 8.62
CA HIS A 152 -7.37 -2.12 8.10
C HIS A 152 -8.16 -3.15 7.31
N SER A 153 -9.46 -3.29 7.57
CA SER A 153 -10.32 -4.26 6.90
C SER A 153 -11.76 -3.77 6.76
N ASP A 154 -12.55 -4.50 5.96
CA ASP A 154 -13.93 -4.19 5.65
C ASP A 154 -14.10 -2.79 5.03
N PRO A 155 -13.61 -2.60 3.76
CA PRO A 155 -13.69 -1.33 3.07
C PRO A 155 -15.15 -0.99 2.72
N ASP A 156 -15.58 0.22 3.10
CA ASP A 156 -16.90 0.76 2.79
C ASP A 156 -16.81 2.26 2.51
N ALA A 157 -17.41 2.70 1.42
CA ALA A 157 -17.51 4.10 1.01
C ALA A 157 -16.16 4.87 1.05
N GLY A 158 -15.05 4.19 0.73
CA GLY A 158 -13.71 4.80 0.68
C GLY A 158 -12.98 4.86 2.02
N SER A 159 -13.44 4.12 3.00
CA SER A 159 -12.75 3.95 4.29
C SER A 159 -12.83 2.51 4.77
N TYR A 160 -11.94 2.12 5.67
CA TYR A 160 -12.00 0.83 6.35
C TYR A 160 -12.79 0.94 7.64
N ARG A 161 -13.73 0.02 7.89
CA ARG A 161 -14.57 0.01 9.09
C ARG A 161 -13.82 -0.47 10.34
N HIS A 162 -12.81 -1.33 10.16
CA HIS A 162 -12.01 -1.89 11.24
C HIS A 162 -10.55 -1.54 11.04
N SER A 163 -9.89 -1.11 12.12
CA SER A 163 -8.49 -0.67 12.09
C SER A 163 -7.78 -0.96 13.42
N PRO A 164 -7.78 -2.22 13.91
CA PRO A 164 -7.04 -2.55 15.11
C PRO A 164 -5.54 -2.36 14.89
N SER A 165 -4.88 -1.78 15.89
CA SER A 165 -3.43 -1.59 15.93
C SER A 165 -2.85 -2.33 17.13
N LEU A 166 -1.82 -3.14 16.88
CA LEU A 166 -1.18 -3.99 17.87
C LEU A 166 0.33 -3.74 17.89
N PRO A 167 0.98 -3.80 19.06
CA PRO A 167 2.42 -3.60 19.16
C PRO A 167 3.20 -4.77 18.57
N TYR A 168 4.46 -4.54 18.19
CA TYR A 168 5.40 -5.61 17.84
C TYR A 168 5.49 -6.62 19.00
N GLY A 169 5.58 -7.90 18.67
CA GLY A 169 5.55 -9.01 19.61
C GLY A 169 4.15 -9.55 19.89
N ALA A 170 3.08 -8.89 19.42
CA ALA A 170 1.74 -9.43 19.50
C ALA A 170 1.49 -10.48 18.40
N SER A 171 0.54 -11.37 18.64
CA SER A 171 -0.06 -12.19 17.59
C SER A 171 -1.13 -11.38 16.88
N VAL A 172 -1.04 -11.24 15.57
CA VAL A 172 -1.90 -10.39 14.75
C VAL A 172 -2.67 -11.24 13.75
N ASP A 173 -3.99 -11.27 13.87
CA ASP A 173 -4.85 -11.96 12.92
C ASP A 173 -5.18 -11.05 11.74
N ILE A 174 -4.89 -11.54 10.56
CA ILE A 174 -5.30 -10.91 9.29
C ILE A 174 -6.60 -11.57 8.86
N PRO A 175 -7.71 -10.84 8.76
CA PRO A 175 -9.02 -11.42 8.48
C PRO A 175 -9.15 -11.97 7.07
N ASP A 176 -10.27 -12.66 6.81
CA ASP A 176 -10.67 -13.03 5.46
C ASP A 176 -10.74 -11.82 4.53
N PRO A 177 -10.37 -11.98 3.25
CA PRO A 177 -10.05 -13.21 2.54
C PRO A 177 -8.60 -13.70 2.68
N VAL A 178 -7.75 -13.02 3.44
CA VAL A 178 -6.35 -13.42 3.64
C VAL A 178 -6.26 -14.59 4.61
N GLY A 179 -6.85 -14.48 5.81
CA GLY A 179 -7.00 -15.57 6.76
C GLY A 179 -5.69 -16.17 7.26
N ILE A 180 -4.76 -15.35 7.74
CA ILE A 180 -3.49 -15.77 8.33
C ILE A 180 -3.29 -15.13 9.70
N THR A 181 -2.41 -15.71 10.50
CA THR A 181 -1.96 -15.13 11.78
C THR A 181 -0.46 -14.83 11.70
N LEU A 182 -0.06 -13.64 12.09
CA LEU A 182 1.33 -13.21 12.14
C LEU A 182 1.84 -13.21 13.59
N ASP A 183 2.90 -13.95 13.86
CA ASP A 183 3.68 -13.81 15.08
C ASP A 183 4.73 -12.71 14.85
N THR A 184 4.50 -11.56 15.45
CA THR A 184 5.30 -10.36 15.17
C THR A 184 6.52 -10.19 16.09
N GLU A 185 6.89 -11.21 16.87
CA GLU A 185 8.05 -11.15 17.77
C GLU A 185 9.33 -10.76 17.02
N HIS A 186 9.53 -11.32 15.84
CA HIS A 186 10.68 -11.02 14.98
C HIS A 186 10.80 -9.53 14.61
N LEU A 187 9.69 -8.81 14.51
CA LEU A 187 9.73 -7.39 14.15
C LEU A 187 10.40 -6.51 15.20
N LYS A 188 10.53 -6.98 16.44
CA LYS A 188 11.27 -6.27 17.50
C LYS A 188 12.75 -6.07 17.14
N GLU A 189 13.32 -6.88 16.28
CA GLU A 189 14.68 -6.74 15.79
C GLU A 189 14.87 -5.47 14.94
N PHE A 190 13.77 -4.95 14.38
CA PHE A 190 13.74 -3.75 13.53
C PHE A 190 13.10 -2.53 14.25
N ALA A 191 12.90 -2.64 15.58
CA ALA A 191 12.48 -1.54 16.44
C ALA A 191 13.73 -0.73 16.85
N GLY A 192 14.06 0.30 16.10
CA GLY A 192 15.24 1.13 16.36
C GLY A 192 15.01 2.59 16.07
#